data_773400e458c55d00792f17f818cbe7d9
#
_entry.id   773400e458c55d00792f17f818cbe7d9
#
_cell.length_a   1.000
_cell.length_b   1.000
_cell.length_c   1.000
_cell.angle_alpha   90.00
_cell.angle_beta   90.00
_cell.angle_gamma   90.00
#
_symmetry.space_group_name_H-M   'P 1'
#
loop_
_entity.id
_entity.type
_entity.pdbx_description
1 polymer ?
#
loop_
_entity_poly.entity_id
_entity_poly.type
_entity_poly.pdbx_seq_one_letter_code
_entity_poly.pdbx_strand_id
1 'polypeptide(L)'
;MQNAIKDTEQKSYITLNKCVACGGSNLTQFLDLAEQPLANNYHDGSGAGDSYQLGLNLCTDCYHTQLPVSVDPTAMFDHYLYVTGTSQTLRDYCDWFAEFVDTREDLDHGNVLDIACNDGTQLDSFRKLGWKTFGVDPAKNLFEIALEKGHMVRNAYWPISYPQMDVITAQNVCAHTPNPLEFLEGVRKSLTPDGTAYIQTSQSQMYQRNEFDTTYHEHISFFSANSMKTLAERAGLVLTDIHITPIHGDSYVFV
;
A
#
# COMPACT_ATOMS: atom_id res chain seq x y z
N MET A 1 45.90 14.74 18.91
CA MET A 1 45.29 13.89 17.86
C MET A 1 44.04 13.29 18.46
N GLN A 2 42.90 13.94 18.26
CA GLN A 2 41.61 13.40 18.66
C GLN A 2 41.06 12.63 17.47
N ASN A 3 40.94 11.30 17.62
CA ASN A 3 40.23 10.45 16.66
C ASN A 3 38.75 10.78 16.76
N ALA A 4 38.20 11.46 15.75
CA ALA A 4 36.79 11.56 15.55
C ALA A 4 36.30 10.15 15.19
N ILE A 5 35.54 9.53 16.10
CA ILE A 5 34.74 8.36 15.84
C ILE A 5 33.64 8.86 14.86
N LYS A 6 33.72 8.43 13.61
CA LYS A 6 32.57 8.57 12.70
C LYS A 6 31.51 7.65 13.24
N ASP A 7 30.42 8.23 13.78
CA ASP A 7 29.17 7.52 13.96
C ASP A 7 28.71 7.05 12.57
N THR A 8 28.88 5.78 12.30
CA THR A 8 28.19 5.13 11.18
C THR A 8 26.74 5.02 11.60
N GLU A 9 25.91 5.96 11.18
CA GLU A 9 24.45 5.81 11.27
C GLU A 9 24.09 4.46 10.65
N GLN A 10 23.53 3.58 11.48
CA GLN A 10 23.14 2.24 11.08
C GLN A 10 21.93 2.39 10.16
N LYS A 11 22.07 2.05 8.87
CA LYS A 11 20.97 2.07 7.90
C LYS A 11 19.74 1.38 8.49
N SER A 12 18.63 2.07 8.55
CA SER A 12 17.40 1.53 9.13
C SER A 12 16.63 0.73 8.08
N TYR A 13 16.83 -0.58 8.04
CA TYR A 13 16.09 -1.52 7.19
C TYR A 13 16.05 -2.92 7.80
N ILE A 14 15.10 -3.72 7.38
CA ILE A 14 15.02 -5.16 7.71
C ILE A 14 15.23 -6.01 6.45
N THR A 15 15.89 -7.16 6.61
CA THR A 15 16.03 -8.15 5.53
C THR A 15 14.82 -9.08 5.50
N LEU A 16 14.24 -9.28 4.32
CA LEU A 16 13.07 -10.12 4.12
C LEU A 16 13.49 -11.55 3.72
N ASN A 17 13.83 -12.37 4.71
CA ASN A 17 14.30 -13.75 4.53
C ASN A 17 13.16 -14.79 4.35
N LYS A 18 11.91 -14.35 4.45
CA LYS A 18 10.71 -15.17 4.25
C LYS A 18 9.75 -14.44 3.33
N CYS A 19 8.94 -15.22 2.63
CA CYS A 19 7.86 -14.67 1.84
C CYS A 19 6.85 -13.94 2.73
N VAL A 20 6.63 -12.65 2.49
CA VAL A 20 5.70 -11.83 3.29
C VAL A 20 4.23 -12.25 3.08
N ALA A 21 3.90 -12.89 1.95
CA ALA A 21 2.56 -13.38 1.68
C ALA A 21 2.28 -14.74 2.34
N CYS A 22 3.08 -15.79 2.07
CA CYS A 22 2.80 -17.14 2.59
C CYS A 22 3.60 -17.50 3.86
N GLY A 23 4.68 -16.79 4.18
CA GLY A 23 5.59 -17.08 5.29
C GLY A 23 6.63 -18.15 4.97
N GLY A 24 6.64 -18.72 3.76
CA GLY A 24 7.61 -19.72 3.30
C GLY A 24 9.02 -19.18 3.13
N SER A 25 10.01 -20.06 3.07
CA SER A 25 11.42 -19.71 2.94
C SER A 25 11.97 -19.93 1.52
N ASN A 26 11.15 -20.41 0.58
CA ASN A 26 11.58 -20.75 -0.77
C ASN A 26 11.60 -19.50 -1.68
N LEU A 27 12.52 -18.59 -1.35
CA LEU A 27 12.76 -17.36 -2.10
C LEU A 27 13.93 -17.54 -3.06
N THR A 28 13.73 -17.14 -4.32
CA THR A 28 14.77 -17.14 -5.36
C THR A 28 14.91 -15.73 -5.91
N GLN A 29 16.09 -15.15 -5.78
CA GLN A 29 16.40 -13.85 -6.38
C GLN A 29 16.52 -14.03 -7.91
N PHE A 30 15.77 -13.22 -8.67
CA PHE A 30 15.82 -13.23 -10.14
C PHE A 30 16.22 -11.88 -10.74
N LEU A 31 16.21 -10.82 -9.94
CA LEU A 31 16.70 -9.49 -10.31
C LEU A 31 17.56 -8.93 -9.19
N ASP A 32 18.73 -8.40 -9.53
CA ASP A 32 19.62 -7.67 -8.64
C ASP A 32 19.99 -6.34 -9.31
N LEU A 33 19.60 -5.23 -8.69
CA LEU A 33 19.90 -3.88 -9.14
C LEU A 33 20.97 -3.21 -8.26
N ALA A 34 21.64 -4.00 -7.42
CA ALA A 34 22.60 -3.53 -6.42
C ALA A 34 22.00 -2.53 -5.43
N GLU A 35 22.82 -1.73 -4.76
CA GLU A 35 22.35 -0.67 -3.87
C GLU A 35 21.86 0.54 -4.70
N GLN A 36 20.66 1.03 -4.41
CA GLN A 36 20.04 2.19 -5.06
C GLN A 36 19.58 3.19 -3.99
N PRO A 37 19.58 4.50 -4.30
CA PRO A 37 18.98 5.51 -3.43
C PRO A 37 17.45 5.37 -3.41
N LEU A 38 16.80 5.94 -2.39
CA LEU A 38 15.34 6.02 -2.34
C LEU A 38 14.83 6.94 -3.45
N ALA A 39 13.80 6.48 -4.19
CA ALA A 39 13.30 7.14 -5.40
C ALA A 39 12.79 8.57 -5.16
N ASN A 40 12.15 8.84 -4.03
CA ASN A 40 11.53 10.13 -3.72
C ASN A 40 12.35 10.99 -2.76
N ASN A 41 13.58 10.58 -2.44
CA ASN A 41 14.47 11.33 -1.55
C ASN A 41 15.33 12.33 -2.36
N TYR A 42 14.70 13.42 -2.80
CA TYR A 42 15.38 14.48 -3.55
C TYR A 42 16.31 15.28 -2.63
N HIS A 43 17.55 15.52 -3.08
CA HIS A 43 18.55 16.34 -2.39
C HIS A 43 19.19 17.36 -3.34
N ASP A 44 19.80 18.38 -2.78
CA ASP A 44 20.43 19.51 -3.51
C ASP A 44 21.79 19.16 -4.16
N GLY A 45 22.22 17.90 -4.09
CA GLY A 45 23.53 17.44 -4.59
C GLY A 45 24.67 17.60 -3.58
N SER A 46 24.43 18.02 -2.35
CA SER A 46 25.44 18.20 -1.31
C SER A 46 25.97 16.91 -0.67
N GLY A 47 25.49 15.75 -1.09
CA GLY A 47 25.93 14.42 -0.65
C GLY A 47 25.21 13.29 -1.37
N ALA A 48 25.78 12.11 -1.42
CA ALA A 48 25.03 10.91 -1.78
C ALA A 48 24.14 10.54 -0.60
N GLY A 49 22.82 10.49 -0.82
CA GLY A 49 21.89 9.94 0.16
C GLY A 49 22.18 8.45 0.44
N ASP A 50 21.56 7.90 1.49
CA ASP A 50 21.67 6.48 1.77
C ASP A 50 21.17 5.64 0.61
N SER A 51 21.89 4.55 0.32
CA SER A 51 21.52 3.56 -0.68
C SER A 51 21.23 2.23 -0.01
N TYR A 52 20.25 1.50 -0.54
CA TYR A 52 19.78 0.23 0.00
C TYR A 52 19.70 -0.79 -1.13
N GLN A 53 19.88 -2.07 -0.79
CA GLN A 53 19.76 -3.14 -1.78
C GLN A 53 18.39 -3.09 -2.46
N LEU A 54 18.39 -3.06 -3.79
CA LEU A 54 17.19 -3.14 -4.64
C LEU A 54 17.26 -4.38 -5.52
N GLY A 55 16.20 -5.14 -5.58
CA GLY A 55 16.11 -6.36 -6.37
C GLY A 55 14.79 -7.05 -6.13
N LEU A 56 14.61 -8.22 -6.73
CA LEU A 56 13.36 -8.96 -6.64
C LEU A 56 13.61 -10.44 -6.33
N ASN A 57 12.90 -10.94 -5.34
CA ASN A 57 12.82 -12.33 -4.94
C ASN A 57 11.44 -12.91 -5.30
N LEU A 58 11.42 -14.05 -6.01
CA LEU A 58 10.21 -14.83 -6.25
C LEU A 58 10.07 -15.93 -5.20
N CYS A 59 8.92 -16.01 -4.56
CA CYS A 59 8.53 -17.15 -3.75
C CYS A 59 7.99 -18.26 -4.66
N THR A 60 8.64 -19.44 -4.66
CA THR A 60 8.21 -20.57 -5.49
C THR A 60 7.03 -21.33 -4.91
N ASP A 61 6.63 -21.06 -3.65
CA ASP A 61 5.47 -21.70 -3.01
C ASP A 61 4.14 -21.04 -3.38
N CYS A 62 4.10 -19.68 -3.43
CA CYS A 62 2.86 -18.94 -3.69
C CYS A 62 2.95 -17.95 -4.84
N TYR A 63 4.09 -17.87 -5.53
CA TYR A 63 4.35 -16.95 -6.65
C TYR A 63 4.21 -15.47 -6.26
N HIS A 64 4.56 -15.15 -5.01
CA HIS A 64 4.70 -13.77 -4.57
C HIS A 64 6.07 -13.23 -4.98
N THR A 65 6.11 -12.01 -5.46
CA THR A 65 7.36 -11.29 -5.71
C THR A 65 7.53 -10.18 -4.70
N GLN A 66 8.73 -10.07 -4.12
CA GLN A 66 9.02 -9.08 -3.09
C GLN A 66 10.45 -8.55 -3.19
N LEU A 67 10.69 -7.37 -2.59
CA LEU A 67 12.05 -6.86 -2.40
C LEU A 67 12.85 -7.74 -1.42
N PRO A 68 14.20 -7.70 -1.47
CA PRO A 68 15.06 -8.39 -0.50
C PRO A 68 15.11 -7.69 0.86
N VAL A 69 14.83 -6.39 0.90
CA VAL A 69 14.84 -5.56 2.11
C VAL A 69 13.62 -4.66 2.17
N SER A 70 13.23 -4.24 3.37
CA SER A 70 12.27 -3.16 3.61
C SER A 70 12.96 -2.06 4.41
N VAL A 71 12.98 -0.86 3.87
CA VAL A 71 13.48 0.34 4.55
C VAL A 71 12.45 0.80 5.58
N ASP A 72 12.90 1.46 6.64
CA ASP A 72 12.02 1.99 7.68
C ASP A 72 10.96 2.92 7.07
N PRO A 73 9.66 2.65 7.28
CA PRO A 73 8.57 3.44 6.70
C PRO A 73 8.62 4.92 7.08
N THR A 74 9.13 5.26 8.27
CA THR A 74 9.23 6.66 8.72
C THR A 74 10.15 7.50 7.86
N ALA A 75 11.19 6.87 7.27
CA ALA A 75 12.09 7.53 6.32
C ALA A 75 11.42 7.89 4.99
N MET A 76 10.27 7.27 4.66
CA MET A 76 9.60 7.42 3.38
C MET A 76 8.23 8.13 3.48
N PHE A 77 7.48 7.95 4.58
CA PHE A 77 6.06 8.29 4.62
C PHE A 77 5.64 9.35 5.66
N ASP A 78 6.49 9.72 6.62
CA ASP A 78 6.13 10.72 7.66
C ASP A 78 5.83 12.12 7.07
N HIS A 79 6.43 12.44 5.93
CA HIS A 79 6.14 13.64 5.15
C HIS A 79 6.01 13.28 3.67
N TYR A 80 4.79 12.92 3.27
CA TYR A 80 4.55 12.41 1.93
C TYR A 80 4.21 13.53 0.96
N LEU A 81 4.92 13.58 -0.17
CA LEU A 81 4.80 14.68 -1.14
C LEU A 81 3.70 14.45 -2.19
N TYR A 82 3.28 13.21 -2.36
CA TYR A 82 2.28 12.87 -3.37
C TYR A 82 0.87 13.18 -2.86
N VAL A 83 0.16 14.06 -3.58
CA VAL A 83 -1.21 14.49 -3.25
C VAL A 83 -2.17 14.00 -4.33
N THR A 84 -3.07 13.09 -4.00
CA THR A 84 -4.01 12.45 -4.93
C THR A 84 -4.88 13.47 -5.67
N GLY A 85 -5.41 14.45 -4.98
CA GLY A 85 -6.31 15.47 -5.53
C GLY A 85 -5.67 16.44 -6.53
N THR A 86 -4.36 16.41 -6.76
CA THR A 86 -3.70 17.30 -7.74
C THR A 86 -3.86 16.83 -9.18
N SER A 87 -4.07 15.54 -9.42
CA SER A 87 -4.20 14.93 -10.75
C SER A 87 -5.68 14.78 -11.15
N GLN A 88 -6.06 15.31 -12.33
CA GLN A 88 -7.41 15.11 -12.85
C GLN A 88 -7.69 13.62 -13.11
N THR A 89 -6.74 12.90 -13.71
CA THR A 89 -6.86 11.47 -13.98
C THR A 89 -7.14 10.66 -12.71
N LEU A 90 -6.50 11.03 -11.59
CA LEU A 90 -6.75 10.35 -10.32
C LEU A 90 -8.09 10.72 -9.71
N ARG A 91 -8.54 11.98 -9.83
CA ARG A 91 -9.89 12.35 -9.40
C ARG A 91 -10.96 11.58 -10.17
N ASP A 92 -10.82 11.48 -11.49
CA ASP A 92 -11.74 10.73 -12.34
C ASP A 92 -11.73 9.24 -11.99
N TYR A 93 -10.54 8.70 -11.67
CA TYR A 93 -10.40 7.33 -11.17
C TYR A 93 -11.06 7.13 -9.81
N CYS A 94 -10.90 8.05 -8.87
CA CYS A 94 -11.55 7.99 -7.55
C CYS A 94 -13.08 8.01 -7.67
N ASP A 95 -13.64 8.83 -8.55
CA ASP A 95 -15.07 8.86 -8.82
C ASP A 95 -15.54 7.53 -9.43
N TRP A 96 -14.84 7.01 -10.45
CA TRP A 96 -15.12 5.70 -11.01
C TRP A 96 -15.02 4.56 -9.98
N PHE A 97 -13.97 4.57 -9.12
CA PHE A 97 -13.76 3.53 -8.13
C PHE A 97 -14.86 3.54 -7.05
N ALA A 98 -15.29 4.72 -6.61
CA ALA A 98 -16.40 4.83 -5.67
C ALA A 98 -17.71 4.30 -6.28
N GLU A 99 -18.03 4.63 -7.54
CA GLU A 99 -19.19 4.09 -8.27
C GLU A 99 -19.08 2.57 -8.48
N PHE A 100 -17.87 2.06 -8.78
CA PHE A 100 -17.60 0.63 -8.93
C PHE A 100 -17.89 -0.13 -7.63
N VAL A 101 -17.49 0.41 -6.48
CA VAL A 101 -17.78 -0.18 -5.16
C VAL A 101 -19.27 -0.06 -4.84
N ASP A 102 -19.84 1.13 -4.96
CA ASP A 102 -21.24 1.41 -4.64
C ASP A 102 -22.23 0.51 -5.40
N THR A 103 -21.97 0.26 -6.68
CA THR A 103 -22.82 -0.62 -7.51
C THR A 103 -22.69 -2.11 -7.19
N ARG A 104 -21.63 -2.52 -6.48
CA ARG A 104 -21.40 -3.92 -6.09
C ARG A 104 -21.93 -4.23 -4.69
N GLU A 105 -22.01 -3.21 -3.85
CA GLU A 105 -22.54 -3.33 -2.50
C GLU A 105 -24.05 -3.04 -2.54
N ASP A 106 -24.88 -4.04 -2.20
CA ASP A 106 -26.34 -3.88 -2.11
C ASP A 106 -26.72 -3.24 -0.76
N LEU A 107 -26.19 -2.03 -0.53
CA LEU A 107 -26.36 -1.28 0.71
C LEU A 107 -26.98 0.09 0.44
N ASP A 108 -28.03 0.44 1.20
CA ASP A 108 -28.56 1.82 1.22
C ASP A 108 -27.66 2.69 2.13
N HIS A 109 -26.45 2.98 1.64
CA HIS A 109 -25.39 3.76 2.28
C HIS A 109 -24.82 3.15 3.59
N GLY A 110 -23.57 2.78 3.55
CA GLY A 110 -22.81 2.21 4.69
C GLY A 110 -21.70 3.11 5.18
N ASN A 111 -20.86 2.51 6.04
CA ASN A 111 -19.62 3.10 6.50
C ASN A 111 -18.46 2.60 5.60
N VAL A 112 -17.70 3.50 5.01
CA VAL A 112 -16.47 3.17 4.26
C VAL A 112 -15.24 3.70 4.98
N LEU A 113 -14.22 2.86 5.14
CA LEU A 113 -12.89 3.24 5.62
C LEU A 113 -11.90 3.17 4.46
N ASP A 114 -11.20 4.27 4.21
CA ASP A 114 -10.07 4.31 3.27
C ASP A 114 -8.74 4.29 4.05
N ILE A 115 -7.93 3.25 3.82
CA ILE A 115 -6.62 3.08 4.45
C ILE A 115 -5.57 3.75 3.56
N ALA A 116 -4.74 4.62 4.16
CA ALA A 116 -3.85 5.58 3.49
C ALA A 116 -4.66 6.56 2.61
N CYS A 117 -5.65 7.20 3.25
CA CYS A 117 -6.65 8.03 2.57
C CYS A 117 -6.09 9.33 1.95
N ASN A 118 -4.80 9.58 2.11
CA ASN A 118 -4.10 10.73 1.55
C ASN A 118 -4.84 12.05 1.90
N ASP A 119 -5.09 12.93 0.95
CA ASP A 119 -5.82 14.18 1.12
C ASP A 119 -7.36 14.02 1.18
N GLY A 120 -7.87 12.79 1.25
CA GLY A 120 -9.30 12.48 1.31
C GLY A 120 -10.05 12.56 -0.03
N THR A 121 -9.34 12.64 -1.15
CA THR A 121 -9.98 12.74 -2.48
C THR A 121 -10.85 11.51 -2.79
N GLN A 122 -10.41 10.29 -2.45
CA GLN A 122 -11.26 9.08 -2.58
C GLN A 122 -12.48 9.14 -1.65
N LEU A 123 -12.31 9.62 -0.43
CA LEU A 123 -13.41 9.80 0.52
C LEU A 123 -14.43 10.83 0.04
N ASP A 124 -14.00 11.90 -0.67
CA ASP A 124 -14.92 12.86 -1.31
C ASP A 124 -15.83 12.17 -2.31
N SER A 125 -15.32 11.23 -3.11
CA SER A 125 -16.09 10.48 -4.10
C SER A 125 -17.13 9.56 -3.45
N PHE A 126 -16.79 8.84 -2.39
CA PHE A 126 -17.74 8.05 -1.61
C PHE A 126 -18.80 8.93 -0.94
N ARG A 127 -18.43 10.08 -0.40
CA ARG A 127 -19.37 11.00 0.25
C ARG A 127 -20.41 11.57 -0.75
N LYS A 128 -20.02 11.83 -2.01
CA LYS A 128 -20.97 12.23 -3.07
C LYS A 128 -22.05 11.19 -3.31
N LEU A 129 -21.74 9.89 -3.11
CA LEU A 129 -22.65 8.77 -3.24
C LEU A 129 -23.44 8.48 -1.95
N GLY A 130 -23.24 9.28 -0.87
CA GLY A 130 -23.98 9.16 0.39
C GLY A 130 -23.32 8.31 1.47
N TRP A 131 -22.11 7.77 1.22
CA TRP A 131 -21.38 6.97 2.20
C TRP A 131 -20.88 7.81 3.38
N LYS A 132 -20.89 7.21 4.57
CA LYS A 132 -20.23 7.79 5.74
C LYS A 132 -18.74 7.44 5.70
N THR A 133 -17.91 8.45 5.61
CA THR A 133 -16.50 8.32 5.27
C THR A 133 -15.57 8.38 6.46
N PHE A 134 -14.71 7.38 6.58
CA PHE A 134 -13.64 7.24 7.57
C PHE A 134 -12.31 7.08 6.86
N GLY A 135 -11.22 7.54 7.47
CA GLY A 135 -9.90 7.41 6.87
C GLY A 135 -8.79 7.30 7.91
N VAL A 136 -7.66 6.73 7.49
CA VAL A 136 -6.42 6.71 8.25
C VAL A 136 -5.26 7.00 7.33
N ASP A 137 -4.37 7.92 7.74
CA ASP A 137 -3.15 8.26 7.00
C ASP A 137 -2.03 8.66 7.97
N PRO A 138 -0.79 8.15 7.82
CA PRO A 138 0.33 8.52 8.67
C PRO A 138 0.88 9.93 8.35
N ALA A 139 0.78 10.39 7.09
CA ALA A 139 1.32 11.67 6.65
C ALA A 139 0.51 12.84 7.22
N LYS A 140 1.10 13.54 8.18
CA LYS A 140 0.42 14.63 8.90
C LYS A 140 -0.07 15.73 7.96
N ASN A 141 0.72 16.10 6.96
CA ASN A 141 0.35 17.14 5.99
C ASN A 141 -0.87 16.78 5.15
N LEU A 142 -1.12 15.51 4.88
CA LEU A 142 -2.25 15.02 4.10
C LEU A 142 -3.48 14.77 4.99
N PHE A 143 -3.27 14.20 6.16
CA PHE A 143 -4.31 14.04 7.17
C PHE A 143 -5.03 15.34 7.50
N GLU A 144 -4.28 16.45 7.66
CA GLU A 144 -4.86 17.77 7.95
C GLU A 144 -5.81 18.22 6.83
N ILE A 145 -5.46 17.99 5.56
CA ILE A 145 -6.32 18.31 4.40
C ILE A 145 -7.61 17.48 4.43
N ALA A 146 -7.50 16.16 4.65
CA ALA A 146 -8.66 15.28 4.71
C ALA A 146 -9.60 15.64 5.88
N LEU A 147 -9.04 16.06 7.02
CA LEU A 147 -9.79 16.52 8.19
C LEU A 147 -10.54 17.83 7.88
N GLU A 148 -9.89 18.79 7.23
CA GLU A 148 -10.50 20.06 6.82
C GLU A 148 -11.66 19.87 5.83
N LYS A 149 -11.60 18.84 4.98
CA LYS A 149 -12.72 18.43 4.12
C LYS A 149 -13.91 17.84 4.88
N GLY A 150 -13.76 17.57 6.20
CA GLY A 150 -14.83 17.09 7.09
C GLY A 150 -14.98 15.58 7.14
N HIS A 151 -13.96 14.81 6.73
CA HIS A 151 -13.96 13.35 6.90
C HIS A 151 -13.57 12.94 8.32
N MET A 152 -14.00 11.76 8.75
CA MET A 152 -13.64 11.19 10.06
C MET A 152 -12.30 10.45 9.94
N VAL A 153 -11.20 11.19 9.97
CA VAL A 153 -9.85 10.66 9.73
C VAL A 153 -9.01 10.59 11.00
N ARG A 154 -8.01 9.69 11.01
CA ARG A 154 -7.01 9.55 12.06
C ARG A 154 -5.60 9.61 11.49
N ASN A 155 -4.71 10.33 12.16
CA ASN A 155 -3.29 10.35 11.79
C ASN A 155 -2.56 9.19 12.50
N ALA A 156 -2.33 8.10 11.78
CA ALA A 156 -1.65 6.91 12.30
C ALA A 156 -1.25 5.97 11.15
N TYR A 157 -0.29 5.09 11.43
CA TYR A 157 -0.02 3.91 10.60
C TYR A 157 -1.10 2.84 10.82
N TRP A 158 -1.52 2.17 9.74
CA TRP A 158 -2.40 1.02 9.82
C TRP A 158 -1.60 -0.26 10.21
N PRO A 159 -2.17 -1.21 11.04
CA PRO A 159 -3.53 -1.23 11.54
C PRO A 159 -3.75 -0.49 12.88
N ILE A 160 -4.92 0.11 13.00
CA ILE A 160 -5.44 0.66 14.26
C ILE A 160 -6.88 0.22 14.49
N SER A 161 -7.38 0.36 15.74
CA SER A 161 -8.76 0.01 16.03
C SER A 161 -9.75 1.01 15.42
N TYR A 162 -10.69 0.51 14.62
CA TYR A 162 -11.83 1.24 14.09
C TYR A 162 -13.15 0.58 14.49
N PRO A 163 -14.30 1.28 14.47
CA PRO A 163 -15.62 0.63 14.46
C PRO A 163 -15.72 -0.33 13.28
N GLN A 164 -16.70 -1.22 13.29
CA GLN A 164 -16.95 -2.08 12.13
C GLN A 164 -17.41 -1.26 10.93
N MET A 165 -16.85 -1.59 9.77
CA MET A 165 -17.07 -0.95 8.49
C MET A 165 -17.73 -1.92 7.52
N ASP A 166 -18.63 -1.41 6.70
CA ASP A 166 -19.28 -2.21 5.67
C ASP A 166 -18.34 -2.40 4.48
N VAL A 167 -17.57 -1.35 4.17
CA VAL A 167 -16.55 -1.38 3.12
C VAL A 167 -15.22 -0.87 3.67
N ILE A 168 -14.12 -1.53 3.30
CA ILE A 168 -12.76 -1.04 3.51
C ILE A 168 -12.06 -0.95 2.15
N THR A 169 -11.49 0.22 1.85
CA THR A 169 -10.66 0.43 0.67
C THR A 169 -9.21 0.66 1.06
N ALA A 170 -8.30 0.21 0.20
CA ALA A 170 -6.88 0.48 0.34
C ALA A 170 -6.24 0.53 -1.05
N GLN A 171 -5.76 1.69 -1.47
CA GLN A 171 -5.23 1.88 -2.81
C GLN A 171 -3.75 2.24 -2.75
N ASN A 172 -2.92 1.43 -3.43
CA ASN A 172 -1.45 1.60 -3.49
C ASN A 172 -0.77 1.68 -2.10
N VAL A 173 -1.24 0.92 -1.12
CA VAL A 173 -0.66 0.90 0.23
C VAL A 173 -0.29 -0.51 0.70
N CYS A 174 -1.07 -1.55 0.35
CA CYS A 174 -0.79 -2.93 0.78
C CYS A 174 0.58 -3.43 0.26
N ALA A 175 1.02 -2.96 -0.90
CA ALA A 175 2.35 -3.27 -1.43
C ALA A 175 3.50 -2.59 -0.68
N HIS A 176 3.22 -1.55 0.12
CA HIS A 176 4.23 -0.75 0.81
C HIS A 176 4.52 -1.25 2.24
N THR A 177 3.79 -2.23 2.74
CA THR A 177 4.03 -2.76 4.09
C THR A 177 4.92 -4.01 4.07
N PRO A 178 5.91 -4.12 4.99
CA PRO A 178 6.68 -5.34 5.17
C PRO A 178 5.87 -6.46 5.84
N ASN A 179 4.71 -6.14 6.41
CA ASN A 179 3.83 -7.10 7.08
C ASN A 179 2.40 -7.06 6.52
N PRO A 180 2.19 -7.49 5.26
CA PRO A 180 0.87 -7.47 4.64
C PRO A 180 -0.13 -8.44 5.31
N LEU A 181 0.35 -9.42 6.08
CA LEU A 181 -0.54 -10.28 6.87
C LEU A 181 -1.22 -9.49 8.00
N GLU A 182 -0.46 -8.77 8.81
CA GLU A 182 -1.00 -7.90 9.86
C GLU A 182 -1.93 -6.81 9.29
N PHE A 183 -1.57 -6.28 8.11
CA PHE A 183 -2.40 -5.33 7.38
C PHE A 183 -3.79 -5.91 7.09
N LEU A 184 -3.89 -7.12 6.50
CA LEU A 184 -5.16 -7.78 6.19
C LEU A 184 -5.87 -8.32 7.43
N GLU A 185 -5.17 -8.75 8.46
CA GLU A 185 -5.79 -9.08 9.75
C GLU A 185 -6.48 -7.86 10.39
N GLY A 186 -5.87 -6.68 10.26
CA GLY A 186 -6.48 -5.41 10.64
C GLY A 186 -7.76 -5.13 9.84
N VAL A 187 -7.74 -5.34 8.53
CA VAL A 187 -8.91 -5.25 7.65
C VAL A 187 -10.00 -6.20 8.13
N ARG A 188 -9.68 -7.50 8.34
CA ARG A 188 -10.65 -8.51 8.81
C ARG A 188 -11.31 -8.13 10.13
N LYS A 189 -10.53 -7.58 11.07
CA LYS A 189 -11.04 -7.16 12.40
C LYS A 189 -11.97 -5.96 12.33
N SER A 190 -11.77 -5.09 11.33
CA SER A 190 -12.53 -3.85 11.16
C SER A 190 -13.73 -3.98 10.23
N LEU A 191 -13.86 -5.08 9.47
CA LEU A 191 -15.04 -5.37 8.65
C LEU A 191 -16.20 -5.90 9.49
N THR A 192 -17.42 -5.53 9.12
CA THR A 192 -18.64 -6.25 9.53
C THR A 192 -18.59 -7.70 9.05
N PRO A 193 -19.43 -8.63 9.59
CA PRO A 193 -19.43 -10.02 9.14
C PRO A 193 -19.64 -10.19 7.63
N ASP A 194 -20.45 -9.34 7.01
CA ASP A 194 -20.80 -9.34 5.59
C ASP A 194 -20.06 -8.25 4.80
N GLY A 195 -19.10 -7.55 5.44
CA GLY A 195 -18.38 -6.43 4.84
C GLY A 195 -17.34 -6.87 3.81
N THR A 196 -17.07 -5.99 2.86
CA THR A 196 -16.17 -6.22 1.72
C THR A 196 -14.92 -5.32 1.78
N ALA A 197 -13.77 -5.87 1.43
CA ALA A 197 -12.54 -5.10 1.25
C ALA A 197 -12.15 -5.01 -0.23
N TYR A 198 -11.75 -3.82 -0.67
CA TYR A 198 -11.25 -3.53 -2.01
C TYR A 198 -9.80 -3.07 -1.93
N ILE A 199 -8.87 -3.97 -2.23
CA ILE A 199 -7.43 -3.72 -2.10
C ILE A 199 -6.82 -3.54 -3.50
N GLN A 200 -6.56 -2.29 -3.88
CA GLN A 200 -5.86 -1.99 -5.13
C GLN A 200 -4.36 -1.92 -4.87
N THR A 201 -3.59 -2.63 -5.68
CA THR A 201 -2.13 -2.67 -5.51
C THR A 201 -1.41 -3.07 -6.79
N SER A 202 -0.11 -2.83 -6.82
CA SER A 202 0.78 -3.32 -7.88
C SER A 202 0.74 -4.85 -7.97
N GLN A 203 0.88 -5.36 -9.16
CA GLN A 203 0.71 -6.77 -9.47
C GLN A 203 1.89 -7.33 -10.29
N SER A 204 2.09 -8.64 -10.20
CA SER A 204 3.27 -9.29 -10.79
C SER A 204 3.30 -9.35 -12.32
N GLN A 205 2.18 -9.10 -13.02
CA GLN A 205 2.18 -9.07 -14.50
C GLN A 205 2.90 -7.84 -15.09
N MET A 206 3.18 -6.81 -14.28
CA MET A 206 4.00 -5.66 -14.68
C MET A 206 5.32 -6.09 -15.32
N TYR A 207 5.94 -7.18 -14.86
CA TYR A 207 7.19 -7.68 -15.43
C TYR A 207 7.04 -8.15 -16.88
N GLN A 208 5.89 -8.71 -17.26
CA GLN A 208 5.61 -9.13 -18.64
C GLN A 208 5.49 -7.95 -19.60
N ARG A 209 5.20 -6.76 -19.05
CA ARG A 209 5.05 -5.50 -19.82
C ARG A 209 6.29 -4.63 -19.79
N ASN A 210 7.37 -5.10 -19.14
CA ASN A 210 8.62 -4.35 -18.92
C ASN A 210 8.43 -3.05 -18.14
N GLU A 211 7.49 -3.02 -17.19
CA GLU A 211 7.23 -1.88 -16.29
C GLU A 211 8.19 -1.92 -15.10
N PHE A 212 9.49 -1.93 -15.38
CA PHE A 212 10.55 -2.06 -14.38
C PHE A 212 10.74 -0.79 -13.54
N ASP A 213 10.22 0.34 -13.97
CA ASP A 213 10.19 1.62 -13.24
C ASP A 213 9.33 1.55 -11.98
N THR A 214 8.46 0.54 -11.86
CA THR A 214 7.70 0.27 -10.63
C THR A 214 8.54 -0.40 -9.55
N THR A 215 9.78 -0.83 -9.86
CA THR A 215 10.69 -1.49 -8.92
C THR A 215 11.50 -0.45 -8.17
N TYR A 216 11.05 -0.06 -6.97
CA TYR A 216 11.71 0.84 -6.04
C TYR A 216 11.33 0.52 -4.60
N HIS A 217 11.99 1.10 -3.61
CA HIS A 217 11.95 0.66 -2.22
C HIS A 217 10.59 0.78 -1.54
N GLU A 218 9.68 1.62 -2.04
CA GLU A 218 8.33 1.73 -1.50
C GLU A 218 7.45 0.53 -1.89
N HIS A 219 7.67 -0.08 -3.08
CA HIS A 219 6.94 -1.24 -3.55
C HIS A 219 7.58 -2.54 -3.05
N ILE A 220 7.34 -2.89 -1.78
CA ILE A 220 7.90 -4.10 -1.16
C ILE A 220 7.35 -5.37 -1.79
N SER A 221 6.10 -5.33 -2.25
CA SER A 221 5.32 -6.50 -2.71
C SER A 221 4.72 -6.28 -4.09
N PHE A 222 4.77 -7.35 -4.92
CA PHE A 222 4.08 -7.45 -6.20
C PHE A 222 3.23 -8.71 -6.18
N PHE A 223 1.92 -8.53 -6.02
CA PHE A 223 1.01 -9.66 -5.78
C PHE A 223 0.61 -10.36 -7.08
N SER A 224 0.64 -11.69 -7.07
CA SER A 224 -0.10 -12.52 -8.01
C SER A 224 -1.48 -12.89 -7.42
N ALA A 225 -2.40 -13.38 -8.24
CA ALA A 225 -3.68 -13.91 -7.75
C ALA A 225 -3.48 -14.99 -6.68
N ASN A 226 -2.52 -15.90 -6.89
CA ASN A 226 -2.21 -16.97 -5.92
C ASN A 226 -1.64 -16.40 -4.61
N SER A 227 -0.73 -15.44 -4.67
CA SER A 227 -0.14 -14.88 -3.45
C SER A 227 -1.13 -14.06 -2.64
N MET A 228 -2.01 -13.29 -3.30
CA MET A 228 -3.07 -12.56 -2.61
C MET A 228 -4.10 -13.52 -2.01
N LYS A 229 -4.53 -14.54 -2.75
CA LYS A 229 -5.42 -15.58 -2.21
C LYS A 229 -4.83 -16.23 -0.95
N THR A 230 -3.57 -16.66 -1.01
CA THR A 230 -2.87 -17.29 0.13
C THR A 230 -2.79 -16.31 1.33
N LEU A 231 -2.51 -15.05 1.07
CA LEU A 231 -2.42 -14.02 2.11
C LEU A 231 -3.78 -13.73 2.74
N ALA A 232 -4.84 -13.59 1.93
CA ALA A 232 -6.21 -13.39 2.38
C ALA A 232 -6.69 -14.55 3.27
N GLU A 233 -6.50 -15.79 2.83
CA GLU A 233 -6.85 -16.99 3.61
C GLU A 233 -6.14 -17.02 4.97
N ARG A 234 -4.86 -16.65 5.02
CA ARG A 234 -4.09 -16.55 6.28
C ARG A 234 -4.64 -15.47 7.21
N ALA A 235 -5.14 -14.36 6.66
CA ALA A 235 -5.76 -13.28 7.43
C ALA A 235 -7.23 -13.58 7.82
N GLY A 236 -7.80 -14.71 7.40
CA GLY A 236 -9.20 -15.07 7.65
C GLY A 236 -10.19 -14.35 6.73
N LEU A 237 -9.72 -13.95 5.54
CA LEU A 237 -10.50 -13.37 4.45
C LEU A 237 -10.64 -14.36 3.29
N VAL A 238 -11.60 -14.14 2.40
CA VAL A 238 -11.79 -14.92 1.19
C VAL A 238 -11.65 -14.00 -0.01
N LEU A 239 -10.74 -14.28 -0.92
CA LEU A 239 -10.62 -13.58 -2.19
C LEU A 239 -11.76 -14.03 -3.11
N THR A 240 -12.68 -13.12 -3.44
CA THR A 240 -13.89 -13.42 -4.21
C THR A 240 -13.78 -12.97 -5.67
N ASP A 241 -13.01 -11.91 -5.94
CA ASP A 241 -12.89 -11.36 -7.29
C ASP A 241 -11.56 -10.61 -7.50
N ILE A 242 -11.17 -10.39 -8.76
CA ILE A 242 -9.99 -9.61 -9.14
C ILE A 242 -10.35 -8.77 -10.37
N HIS A 243 -10.24 -7.45 -10.23
CA HIS A 243 -10.40 -6.52 -11.34
C HIS A 243 -9.07 -5.93 -11.77
N ILE A 244 -8.90 -5.76 -13.09
CA ILE A 244 -7.75 -5.03 -13.65
C ILE A 244 -8.22 -3.59 -13.91
N THR A 245 -7.44 -2.63 -13.43
CA THR A 245 -7.69 -1.20 -13.66
C THR A 245 -6.56 -0.59 -14.47
N PRO A 246 -6.83 0.37 -15.36
CA PRO A 246 -5.80 0.97 -16.22
C PRO A 246 -4.95 2.02 -15.49
N ILE A 247 -5.07 2.09 -14.15
CA ILE A 247 -4.29 3.04 -13.35
C ILE A 247 -2.95 2.40 -12.92
N HIS A 248 -1.90 3.18 -12.85
CA HIS A 248 -0.57 2.76 -12.39
C HIS A 248 -0.05 1.49 -13.09
N GLY A 249 -0.20 1.40 -14.42
CA GLY A 249 0.30 0.25 -15.19
C GLY A 249 -0.57 -1.01 -15.03
N ASP A 250 -1.90 -0.89 -15.01
CA ASP A 250 -2.85 -1.98 -14.84
C ASP A 250 -2.76 -2.67 -13.46
N SER A 251 -3.01 -1.93 -12.41
CA SER A 251 -3.12 -2.46 -11.05
C SER A 251 -4.28 -3.47 -10.91
N TYR A 252 -4.16 -4.39 -9.97
CA TYR A 252 -5.25 -5.24 -9.55
C TYR A 252 -6.04 -4.61 -8.40
N VAL A 253 -7.38 -4.71 -8.46
CA VAL A 253 -8.27 -4.58 -7.31
C VAL A 253 -8.66 -5.99 -6.88
N PHE A 254 -8.21 -6.39 -5.71
CA PHE A 254 -8.58 -7.64 -5.06
C PHE A 254 -9.80 -7.39 -4.17
N VAL A 255 -10.82 -8.22 -4.33
CA VAL A 255 -12.08 -8.14 -3.58
C VAL A 255 -12.24 -9.35 -2.67
#